data_15792164928c9d78aa50a20e5369bebe
#
_entry.id   15792164928c9d78aa50a20e5369bebe
#
_cell.length_a   1.000
_cell.length_b   1.000
_cell.length_c   1.000
_cell.angle_alpha   90.00
_cell.angle_beta   90.00
_cell.angle_gamma   90.00
#
_symmetry.space_group_name_H-M   'P 1'
#
loop_
_entity.id
_entity.type
_entity.pdbx_description
1 polymer ?
#
loop_
_entity_poly.entity_id
_entity_poly.type
_entity_poly.pdbx_seq_one_letter_code
_entity_poly.pdbx_strand_id
1 'polypeptide(L)'
;GLSQRIKALATFVGATAESGSDYPAWEYRSKSKLRELFCETYSLLYNKTPRTAAIHAGLECGIFSEKLPDTDMISIGPDMHDIHTPKERLDISSTIRVYKVLEKMLSLIREGKEQ
;
A
#
# COMPACT_ATOMS: atom_id res chain seq x y z
N GLY A 1 10.75 17.29 15.73
CA GLY A 1 10.54 16.64 14.45
C GLY A 1 10.68 17.62 13.27
N LEU A 2 10.53 17.13 12.04
CA LEU A 2 10.68 17.94 10.81
C LEU A 2 9.71 19.13 10.78
N SER A 3 8.44 18.91 11.12
CA SER A 3 7.41 19.95 11.18
C SER A 3 7.80 21.13 12.10
N GLN A 4 8.40 20.83 13.24
CA GLN A 4 8.86 21.88 14.17
C GLN A 4 10.00 22.71 13.57
N ARG A 5 10.91 22.06 12.84
CA ARG A 5 12.02 22.76 12.16
C ARG A 5 11.49 23.67 11.05
N ILE A 6 10.50 23.21 10.28
CA ILE A 6 9.84 24.02 9.24
C ILE A 6 9.13 25.22 9.85
N LYS A 7 8.39 25.04 10.96
CA LYS A 7 7.73 26.14 11.68
C LYS A 7 8.71 27.16 12.19
N ALA A 8 9.83 26.72 12.77
CA ALA A 8 10.87 27.63 13.27
C ALA A 8 11.50 28.45 12.13
N LEU A 9 11.81 27.83 10.99
CA LEU A 9 12.32 28.52 9.81
C LEU A 9 11.31 29.52 9.24
N ALA A 10 10.04 29.15 9.15
CA ALA A 10 8.98 30.05 8.71
C ALA A 10 8.91 31.30 9.59
N THR A 11 8.89 31.11 10.92
CA THR A 11 8.91 32.23 11.88
C THR A 11 10.12 33.13 11.72
N PHE A 12 11.30 32.53 11.49
CA PHE A 12 12.54 33.29 11.31
C PHE A 12 12.51 34.21 10.09
N VAL A 13 11.83 33.85 9.02
CA VAL A 13 11.66 34.67 7.81
C VAL A 13 10.37 35.50 7.80
N GLY A 14 9.66 35.60 8.93
CA GLY A 14 8.42 36.37 9.05
C GLY A 14 7.19 35.68 8.39
N ALA A 15 7.26 34.40 8.10
CA ALA A 15 6.16 33.61 7.57
C ALA A 15 5.50 32.76 8.67
N THR A 16 4.30 32.25 8.40
CA THR A 16 3.60 31.27 9.22
C THR A 16 3.58 29.92 8.55
N ALA A 17 3.72 28.84 9.33
CA ALA A 17 3.57 27.49 8.83
C ALA A 17 2.62 26.72 9.75
N GLU A 18 1.58 26.16 9.15
CA GLU A 18 0.62 25.31 9.84
C GLU A 18 0.83 23.85 9.42
N SER A 19 0.61 22.93 10.36
CA SER A 19 0.55 21.50 10.04
C SER A 19 -0.87 21.02 10.28
N GLY A 20 -1.38 20.27 9.33
CA GLY A 20 -2.72 19.69 9.41
C GLY A 20 -2.75 18.37 8.64
N SER A 21 -3.84 17.63 8.80
CA SER A 21 -4.07 16.36 8.10
C SER A 21 -2.95 15.33 8.33
N ASP A 22 -2.60 15.13 9.61
CA ASP A 22 -1.64 14.09 9.98
C ASP A 22 -2.15 12.72 9.50
N TYR A 23 -1.27 11.99 8.82
CA TYR A 23 -1.55 10.67 8.29
C TYR A 23 -0.55 9.68 8.88
N PRO A 24 -1.00 8.57 9.50
CA PRO A 24 -0.09 7.62 10.11
C PRO A 24 0.77 6.91 9.05
N ALA A 25 2.04 6.71 9.37
CA ALA A 25 2.92 5.92 8.54
C ALA A 25 2.52 4.44 8.58
N TRP A 26 2.61 3.78 7.44
CA TRP A 26 2.50 2.34 7.36
C TRP A 26 3.89 1.75 7.20
N GLU A 27 4.43 1.23 8.29
CA GLU A 27 5.79 0.69 8.32
C GLU A 27 5.88 -0.65 7.59
N TYR A 28 7.00 -0.82 6.87
CA TYR A 28 7.28 -2.09 6.20
C TYR A 28 7.55 -3.20 7.23
N ARG A 29 6.79 -4.28 7.11
CA ARG A 29 7.02 -5.51 7.88
C ARG A 29 7.85 -6.49 7.06
N SER A 30 9.01 -6.90 7.58
CA SER A 30 9.89 -7.87 6.91
C SER A 30 9.23 -9.25 6.77
N LYS A 31 8.42 -9.63 7.74
CA LYS A 31 7.63 -10.88 7.74
C LYS A 31 6.15 -10.55 7.53
N SER A 32 5.55 -11.07 6.47
CA SER A 32 4.13 -10.92 6.14
C SER A 32 3.69 -12.16 5.37
N LYS A 33 2.91 -13.00 6.03
CA LYS A 33 2.34 -14.22 5.42
C LYS A 33 1.42 -13.87 4.26
N LEU A 34 0.66 -12.79 4.38
CA LEU A 34 -0.25 -12.36 3.33
C LEU A 34 0.50 -11.92 2.07
N ARG A 35 1.64 -11.21 2.23
CA ARG A 35 2.50 -10.84 1.12
C ARG A 35 3.14 -12.05 0.45
N GLU A 36 3.62 -13.00 1.23
CA GLU A 36 4.19 -14.26 0.74
C GLU A 36 3.16 -15.02 -0.08
N LEU A 37 1.96 -15.23 0.47
CA LEU A 37 0.84 -15.88 -0.20
C LEU A 37 0.47 -15.16 -1.51
N PHE A 38 0.44 -13.82 -1.52
CA PHE A 38 0.19 -13.05 -2.73
C PHE A 38 1.26 -13.29 -3.80
N CYS A 39 2.54 -13.22 -3.41
CA CYS A 39 3.65 -13.41 -4.33
C CYS A 39 3.66 -14.83 -4.94
N GLU A 40 3.42 -15.84 -4.13
CA GLU A 40 3.33 -17.23 -4.56
C GLU A 40 2.14 -17.45 -5.51
N THR A 41 0.96 -16.95 -5.13
CA THR A 41 -0.25 -17.07 -5.94
C THR A 41 -0.10 -16.36 -7.29
N TYR A 42 0.49 -15.17 -7.28
CA TYR A 42 0.74 -14.40 -8.50
C TYR A 42 1.73 -15.14 -9.42
N SER A 43 2.81 -15.67 -8.84
CA SER A 43 3.82 -16.43 -9.58
C SER A 43 3.24 -17.72 -10.15
N LEU A 44 2.37 -18.40 -9.41
CA LEU A 44 1.66 -19.59 -9.85
C LEU A 44 0.76 -19.31 -11.08
N LEU A 45 0.01 -18.22 -11.05
CA LEU A 45 -0.94 -17.88 -12.10
C LEU A 45 -0.29 -17.30 -13.36
N TYR A 46 0.80 -16.54 -13.20
CA TYR A 46 1.36 -15.74 -14.30
C TYR A 46 2.82 -16.01 -14.61
N ASN A 47 3.45 -16.94 -13.91
CA ASN A 47 4.89 -17.24 -14.04
C ASN A 47 5.78 -15.99 -13.97
N LYS A 48 5.42 -15.06 -13.08
CA LYS A 48 6.11 -13.78 -12.85
C LYS A 48 6.12 -13.48 -11.35
N THR A 49 7.21 -12.94 -10.85
CA THR A 49 7.31 -12.46 -9.46
C THR A 49 6.83 -11.01 -9.39
N PRO A 50 5.83 -10.69 -8.57
CA PRO A 50 5.40 -9.31 -8.38
C PRO A 50 6.46 -8.52 -7.62
N ARG A 51 6.58 -7.24 -7.94
CA ARG A 51 7.48 -6.33 -7.23
C ARG A 51 6.81 -5.81 -5.97
N THR A 52 7.46 -6.01 -4.83
CA THR A 52 7.12 -5.33 -3.58
C THR A 52 7.84 -3.99 -3.52
N ALA A 53 7.13 -2.92 -3.24
CA ALA A 53 7.69 -1.58 -3.17
C ALA A 53 7.14 -0.81 -1.96
N ALA A 54 7.99 -0.03 -1.32
CA ALA A 54 7.55 1.03 -0.42
C ALA A 54 7.36 2.31 -1.24
N ILE A 55 6.29 3.03 -0.97
CA ILE A 55 5.98 4.29 -1.65
C ILE A 55 5.75 5.41 -0.64
N HIS A 56 6.06 6.64 -1.03
CA HIS A 56 5.74 7.84 -0.28
C HIS A 56 4.31 8.30 -0.62
N ALA A 57 3.33 7.58 -0.10
CA ALA A 57 1.92 7.93 -0.25
C ALA A 57 1.16 7.56 1.02
N GLY A 58 0.11 8.30 1.31
CA GLY A 58 -0.87 7.92 2.33
C GLY A 58 -1.72 6.76 1.79
N LEU A 59 -1.76 5.67 2.54
CA LEU A 59 -2.60 4.53 2.23
C LEU A 59 -3.48 4.20 3.43
N GLU A 60 -4.67 3.72 3.18
CA GLU A 60 -5.65 3.32 4.21
C GLU A 60 -5.05 2.30 5.19
N CYS A 61 -4.11 1.46 4.72
CA CYS A 61 -3.36 0.53 5.57
C CYS A 61 -2.59 1.24 6.70
N GLY A 62 -2.17 2.50 6.53
CA GLY A 62 -1.58 3.30 7.61
C GLY A 62 -2.56 3.52 8.75
N ILE A 63 -3.79 3.91 8.43
CA ILE A 63 -4.86 4.11 9.41
C ILE A 63 -5.24 2.77 10.07
N PHE A 64 -5.39 1.72 9.27
CA PHE A 64 -5.71 0.39 9.80
C PHE A 64 -4.59 -0.16 10.69
N SER A 65 -3.32 0.05 10.36
CA SER A 65 -2.21 -0.43 11.17
C SER A 65 -2.13 0.23 12.54
N GLU A 66 -2.57 1.48 12.64
CA GLU A 66 -2.70 2.18 13.93
C GLU A 66 -3.83 1.59 14.79
N LYS A 67 -4.96 1.23 14.17
CA LYS A 67 -6.13 0.67 14.86
C LYS A 67 -6.04 -0.84 15.11
N LEU A 68 -5.34 -1.54 14.25
CA LEU A 68 -5.21 -3.00 14.23
C LEU A 68 -3.72 -3.39 14.11
N PRO A 69 -2.89 -3.12 15.12
CA PRO A 69 -1.43 -3.23 15.03
C PRO A 69 -0.92 -4.65 14.74
N ASP A 70 -1.68 -5.67 15.11
CA ASP A 70 -1.30 -7.08 14.92
C ASP A 70 -1.83 -7.69 13.62
N THR A 71 -2.55 -6.90 12.82
CA THR A 71 -3.10 -7.37 11.54
C THR A 71 -2.04 -7.28 10.44
N ASP A 72 -1.87 -8.38 9.70
CA ASP A 72 -1.05 -8.39 8.49
C ASP A 72 -1.83 -7.79 7.32
N MET A 73 -1.21 -6.86 6.61
CA MET A 73 -1.86 -6.10 5.55
C MET A 73 -0.94 -5.94 4.34
N ILE A 74 -1.54 -5.98 3.16
CA ILE A 74 -0.89 -5.62 1.90
C ILE A 74 -1.81 -4.69 1.12
N SER A 75 -1.23 -3.80 0.33
CA SER A 75 -1.96 -2.98 -0.64
C SER A 75 -1.66 -3.52 -2.04
N ILE A 76 -2.69 -3.87 -2.76
CA ILE A 76 -2.63 -4.38 -4.13
C ILE A 76 -3.63 -3.64 -4.99
N GLY A 77 -3.37 -3.57 -6.28
CA GLY A 77 -4.29 -2.92 -7.21
C GLY A 77 -3.89 -3.15 -8.66
N PRO A 78 -4.77 -2.79 -9.59
CA PRO A 78 -4.46 -2.83 -11.02
C PRO A 78 -3.45 -1.75 -11.41
N ASP A 79 -2.90 -1.88 -12.62
CA ASP A 79 -2.01 -0.90 -13.20
C ASP A 79 -2.80 0.38 -13.55
N MET A 80 -2.39 1.48 -12.93
CA MET A 80 -2.96 2.80 -13.16
C MET A 80 -1.89 3.74 -13.70
N HIS A 81 -2.28 4.62 -14.59
CA HIS A 81 -1.41 5.61 -15.23
C HIS A 81 -1.95 7.02 -15.02
N ASP A 82 -1.05 7.98 -14.94
CA ASP A 82 -1.36 9.40 -14.81
C ASP A 82 -2.31 9.72 -13.64
N ILE A 83 -2.14 9.02 -12.51
CA ILE A 83 -2.99 9.11 -11.31
C ILE A 83 -3.04 10.57 -10.83
N HIS A 84 -4.23 11.00 -10.38
CA HIS A 84 -4.51 12.38 -9.96
C HIS A 84 -4.38 13.43 -11.05
N THR A 85 -4.55 13.04 -12.29
CA THR A 85 -4.62 13.98 -13.43
C THR A 85 -5.88 13.77 -14.28
N PRO A 86 -6.27 14.73 -15.13
CA PRO A 86 -7.38 14.54 -16.07
C PRO A 86 -7.16 13.43 -17.12
N LYS A 87 -5.94 12.88 -17.20
CA LYS A 87 -5.57 11.79 -18.11
C LYS A 87 -5.48 10.44 -17.40
N GLU A 88 -5.96 10.35 -16.18
CA GLU A 88 -5.95 9.11 -15.40
C GLU A 88 -6.58 7.95 -16.17
N ARG A 89 -5.89 6.81 -16.19
CA ARG A 89 -6.29 5.62 -16.94
C ARG A 89 -6.06 4.38 -16.10
N LEU A 90 -6.97 3.42 -16.26
CA LEU A 90 -6.91 2.09 -15.68
C LEU A 90 -6.66 1.05 -16.77
N ASP A 91 -5.69 0.14 -16.56
CA ASP A 91 -5.52 -1.04 -17.40
C ASP A 91 -6.57 -2.10 -17.02
N ILE A 92 -7.56 -2.30 -17.90
CA ILE A 92 -8.65 -3.26 -17.69
C ILE A 92 -8.11 -4.69 -17.56
N SER A 93 -7.11 -5.05 -18.36
CA SER A 93 -6.52 -6.38 -18.32
C SER A 93 -5.81 -6.67 -17.00
N SER A 94 -5.16 -5.67 -16.42
CA SER A 94 -4.54 -5.76 -15.09
C SER A 94 -5.57 -5.93 -13.98
N THR A 95 -6.72 -5.28 -14.10
CA THR A 95 -7.83 -5.43 -13.16
C THR A 95 -8.32 -6.87 -13.10
N ILE A 96 -8.48 -7.50 -14.25
CA ILE A 96 -8.86 -8.93 -14.34
C ILE A 96 -7.79 -9.83 -13.72
N ARG A 97 -6.50 -9.51 -13.93
CA ARG A 97 -5.39 -10.27 -13.34
C ARG A 97 -5.41 -10.19 -11.82
N VAL A 98 -5.53 -8.99 -11.27
CA VAL A 98 -5.57 -8.77 -9.80
C VAL A 98 -6.78 -9.46 -9.18
N TYR A 99 -7.95 -9.38 -9.83
CA TYR A 99 -9.15 -10.06 -9.35
C TYR A 99 -8.95 -11.59 -9.26
N LYS A 100 -8.36 -12.21 -10.29
CA LYS A 100 -8.08 -13.66 -10.30
C LYS A 100 -7.08 -14.08 -9.22
N VAL A 101 -6.07 -13.26 -8.94
CA VAL A 101 -5.13 -13.51 -7.83
C VAL A 101 -5.86 -13.48 -6.51
N LEU A 102 -6.68 -12.46 -6.27
CA LEU A 102 -7.45 -12.31 -5.04
C LEU A 102 -8.41 -13.49 -4.83
N GLU A 103 -9.14 -13.89 -5.87
CA GLU A 103 -10.04 -15.04 -5.82
C GLU A 103 -9.28 -16.35 -5.47
N LYS A 104 -8.10 -16.55 -6.08
CA LYS A 104 -7.28 -17.72 -5.78
C LYS A 104 -6.71 -17.67 -4.36
N MET A 105 -6.24 -16.53 -3.88
CA MET A 105 -5.78 -16.35 -2.50
C MET A 105 -6.87 -16.69 -1.49
N LEU A 106 -8.07 -16.16 -1.67
CA LEU A 106 -9.22 -16.45 -0.79
C LEU A 106 -9.57 -17.95 -0.78
N SER A 107 -9.45 -18.62 -1.91
CA SER A 107 -9.63 -20.08 -1.97
C SER A 107 -8.57 -20.82 -1.16
N LEU A 108 -7.29 -20.42 -1.27
CA LEU A 108 -6.19 -21.03 -0.53
C LEU A 108 -6.31 -20.82 0.98
N ILE A 109 -6.71 -19.63 1.40
CA ILE A 109 -6.99 -19.30 2.80
C ILE A 109 -8.09 -20.20 3.35
N ARG A 110 -9.22 -20.32 2.61
CA ARG A 110 -10.33 -21.19 3.00
C ARG A 110 -9.92 -22.66 3.12
N GLU A 111 -9.01 -23.11 2.27
CA GLU A 111 -8.51 -24.50 2.29
C GLU A 111 -7.49 -24.77 3.40
N GLY A 112 -7.17 -23.78 4.24
CA GLY A 112 -6.23 -23.90 5.34
C GLY A 112 -4.76 -24.04 4.92
N LYS A 113 -4.42 -23.61 3.73
CA LYS A 113 -3.04 -23.64 3.19
C LYS A 113 -2.18 -22.46 3.65
N GLU A 114 -2.59 -21.77 4.70
CA GLU A 114 -1.80 -20.79 5.43
C GLU A 114 -1.02 -21.48 6.57
N GLN A 115 -0.08 -22.33 6.26
CA GLN A 115 0.81 -22.86 7.29
C GLN A 115 2.23 -22.39 7.09
#